data_a509a45d7f05e89a3e931cb5da2f1875
#
_entry.id   a509a45d7f05e89a3e931cb5da2f1875
#
_cell.length_a   1.000
_cell.length_b   1.000
_cell.length_c   1.000
_cell.angle_alpha   90.00
_cell.angle_beta   90.00
_cell.angle_gamma   90.00
#
_symmetry.space_group_name_H-M   'P 1'
#
loop_
_entity.id
_entity.type
_entity.pdbx_description
1 polymer ?
#
loop_
_entity_poly.entity_id
_entity_poly.type
_entity_poly.pdbx_seq_one_letter_code
_entity_poly.pdbx_strand_id
1 'polypeptide(L)'
;LRKIYKDDLEETIVSFINAETTKTRGSLIEVLKHGIELSNQKIELMYTKPATTFNPELTKKYSQNIFSVMEEVWASDKERIDVVIFLNGLAIMSFELKCNAAGQSYQDAIYQFRTDRNPKTRLFRFKAGTLVNFAMDLEEVYMTTKLDGQATFFLPFNMGNGHGVTAGAGNPAFKDKYSVSYMWEDIL
;
A
#
# COMPACT_ATOMS: atom_id res chain seq x y z
N LEU A 1 -6.71 27.77 5.07
CA LEU A 1 -5.98 27.37 3.85
C LEU A 1 -6.77 27.69 2.57
N ARG A 2 -8.02 27.29 2.40
CA ARG A 2 -8.81 27.60 1.19
C ARG A 2 -8.89 29.10 0.86
N LYS A 3 -8.89 29.98 1.87
CA LYS A 3 -8.84 31.45 1.66
C LYS A 3 -7.50 31.94 1.09
N ILE A 4 -6.39 31.18 1.33
CA ILE A 4 -5.04 31.54 0.90
C ILE A 4 -4.73 30.95 -0.48
N TYR A 5 -5.02 29.66 -0.67
CA TYR A 5 -4.61 28.90 -1.85
C TYR A 5 -5.70 28.73 -2.91
N LYS A 6 -6.97 29.04 -2.56
CA LYS A 6 -8.12 28.92 -3.46
C LYS A 6 -8.15 27.56 -4.18
N ASP A 7 -8.10 27.60 -5.51
CA ASP A 7 -8.20 26.42 -6.37
C ASP A 7 -6.90 25.58 -6.39
N ASP A 8 -5.77 26.16 -5.99
CA ASP A 8 -4.45 25.48 -5.99
C ASP A 8 -4.15 24.71 -4.69
N LEU A 9 -5.12 24.66 -3.75
CA LEU A 9 -4.88 24.05 -2.43
C LEU A 9 -4.50 22.56 -2.53
N GLU A 10 -5.17 21.81 -3.38
CA GLU A 10 -4.94 20.38 -3.53
C GLU A 10 -3.57 20.11 -4.13
N GLU A 11 -3.19 20.81 -5.19
CA GLU A 11 -1.86 20.72 -5.80
C GLU A 11 -0.77 21.13 -4.81
N THR A 12 -1.02 22.17 -4.03
CA THR A 12 -0.10 22.64 -2.99
C THR A 12 0.12 21.55 -1.93
N ILE A 13 -0.95 20.93 -1.41
CA ILE A 13 -0.85 19.84 -0.43
C ILE A 13 -0.05 18.66 -1.00
N VAL A 14 -0.36 18.23 -2.22
CA VAL A 14 0.34 17.15 -2.90
C VAL A 14 1.83 17.46 -3.09
N SER A 15 2.15 18.69 -3.47
CA SER A 15 3.53 19.15 -3.63
C SER A 15 4.30 19.11 -2.30
N PHE A 16 3.67 19.57 -1.21
CA PHE A 16 4.24 19.51 0.13
C PHE A 16 4.48 18.07 0.60
N ILE A 17 3.50 17.16 0.42
CA ILE A 17 3.67 15.75 0.74
C ILE A 17 4.86 15.16 -0.02
N ASN A 18 4.97 15.42 -1.32
CA ASN A 18 6.08 14.96 -2.12
C ASN A 18 7.43 15.50 -1.63
N ALA A 19 7.48 16.78 -1.27
CA ALA A 19 8.70 17.38 -0.73
C ALA A 19 9.10 16.77 0.62
N GLU A 20 8.15 16.58 1.54
CA GLU A 20 8.41 15.97 2.85
C GLU A 20 8.88 14.52 2.74
N THR A 21 8.24 13.72 1.88
CA THR A 21 8.60 12.29 1.70
C THR A 21 9.96 12.10 1.05
N THR A 22 10.49 13.09 0.33
CA THR A 22 11.80 13.03 -0.35
C THR A 22 12.95 13.57 0.49
N LYS A 23 12.71 14.14 1.66
CA LYS A 23 13.77 14.55 2.60
C LYS A 23 14.58 13.35 3.08
N THR A 24 15.82 13.59 3.51
CA THR A 24 16.75 12.52 3.98
C THR A 24 16.13 11.61 5.04
N ARG A 25 15.37 12.18 5.98
CA ARG A 25 14.63 11.45 7.02
C ARG A 25 13.12 11.38 6.77
N GLY A 26 12.68 11.83 5.60
CA GLY A 26 11.27 11.83 5.22
C GLY A 26 10.81 10.44 4.77
N SER A 27 9.52 10.17 4.97
CA SER A 27 8.83 9.02 4.37
C SER A 27 7.33 9.24 4.40
N LEU A 28 6.60 8.46 3.59
CA LEU A 28 5.14 8.48 3.62
C LEU A 28 4.59 8.10 5.02
N ILE A 29 5.25 7.16 5.71
CA ILE A 29 4.87 6.78 7.09
C ILE A 29 4.99 7.96 8.04
N GLU A 30 6.09 8.74 7.97
CA GLU A 30 6.27 9.92 8.80
C GLU A 30 5.23 10.98 8.53
N VAL A 31 4.94 11.21 7.23
CA VAL A 31 3.93 12.18 6.79
C VAL A 31 2.52 11.75 7.24
N LEU A 32 2.19 10.47 7.14
CA LEU A 32 0.91 9.92 7.63
C LEU A 32 0.77 10.08 9.15
N LYS A 33 1.83 9.76 9.93
CA LYS A 33 1.81 9.83 11.39
C LYS A 33 1.79 11.24 11.94
N HIS A 34 2.56 12.14 11.34
CA HIS A 34 2.79 13.47 11.88
C HIS A 34 2.06 14.58 11.14
N GLY A 35 1.50 14.28 9.97
CA GLY A 35 0.89 15.28 9.09
C GLY A 35 1.95 16.16 8.41
N ILE A 36 1.48 17.23 7.80
CA ILE A 36 2.32 18.27 7.19
C ILE A 36 1.97 19.62 7.81
N GLU A 37 2.91 20.56 7.78
CA GLU A 37 2.69 21.94 8.18
C GLU A 37 2.67 22.85 6.96
N LEU A 38 1.56 23.55 6.75
CA LEU A 38 1.36 24.46 5.64
C LEU A 38 0.85 25.81 6.17
N SER A 39 1.59 26.89 5.94
CA SER A 39 1.23 28.24 6.41
C SER A 39 0.91 28.30 7.91
N ASN A 40 1.77 27.71 8.74
CA ASN A 40 1.62 27.58 10.20
C ASN A 40 0.33 26.84 10.62
N GLN A 41 -0.24 26.01 9.74
CA GLN A 41 -1.36 25.15 10.05
C GLN A 41 -0.95 23.69 9.85
N LYS A 42 -1.17 22.88 10.88
CA LYS A 42 -0.97 21.45 10.80
C LYS A 42 -2.14 20.78 10.06
N ILE A 43 -1.82 19.98 9.07
CA ILE A 43 -2.77 19.14 8.34
C ILE A 43 -2.51 17.70 8.74
N GLU A 44 -3.46 17.08 9.44
CA GLU A 44 -3.44 15.66 9.74
C GLU A 44 -3.88 14.88 8.49
N LEU A 45 -3.06 13.91 8.06
CA LEU A 45 -3.31 13.11 6.86
C LEU A 45 -3.87 11.72 7.17
N MET A 46 -3.79 11.32 8.42
CA MET A 46 -4.34 10.06 8.93
C MET A 46 -4.69 10.21 10.41
N TYR A 47 -5.77 9.56 10.82
CA TYR A 47 -6.12 9.44 12.23
C TYR A 47 -5.87 8.00 12.70
N THR A 48 -5.03 7.85 13.72
CA THR A 48 -4.71 6.55 14.30
C THR A 48 -5.89 5.98 15.08
N LYS A 49 -6.03 4.65 15.04
CA LYS A 49 -7.05 3.96 15.85
C LYS A 49 -6.80 4.23 17.33
N PRO A 50 -7.76 4.75 18.09
CA PRO A 50 -7.58 4.97 19.52
C PRO A 50 -7.45 3.62 20.24
N ALA A 51 -6.59 3.58 21.26
CA ALA A 51 -6.35 2.38 22.06
C ALA A 51 -7.61 1.93 22.82
N THR A 52 -8.50 2.87 23.13
CA THR A 52 -9.78 2.61 23.82
C THR A 52 -10.88 3.47 23.21
N THR A 53 -12.14 3.06 23.42
CA THR A 53 -13.32 3.79 22.96
C THR A 53 -13.78 4.88 23.94
N PHE A 54 -13.03 5.12 25.03
CA PHE A 54 -13.43 6.09 26.07
C PHE A 54 -13.42 7.54 25.62
N ASN A 55 -12.71 7.85 24.52
CA ASN A 55 -12.73 9.19 23.94
C ASN A 55 -13.52 9.19 22.63
N PRO A 56 -14.80 9.66 22.66
CA PRO A 56 -15.65 9.67 21.46
C PRO A 56 -15.10 10.55 20.32
N GLU A 57 -14.37 11.63 20.64
CA GLU A 57 -13.80 12.54 19.63
C GLU A 57 -12.68 11.85 18.85
N LEU A 58 -11.81 11.07 19.51
CA LEU A 58 -10.78 10.30 18.81
C LEU A 58 -11.38 9.19 17.95
N THR A 59 -12.42 8.52 18.45
CA THR A 59 -13.15 7.52 17.68
C THR A 59 -13.80 8.14 16.45
N LYS A 60 -14.43 9.31 16.61
CA LYS A 60 -15.01 10.07 15.50
C LYS A 60 -13.95 10.53 14.48
N LYS A 61 -12.79 10.99 14.94
CA LYS A 61 -11.68 11.33 14.04
C LYS A 61 -11.21 10.09 13.26
N TYR A 62 -10.99 8.98 13.93
CA TYR A 62 -10.58 7.74 13.29
C TYR A 62 -11.56 7.29 12.20
N SER A 63 -12.86 7.40 12.43
CA SER A 63 -13.90 7.04 11.45
C SER A 63 -13.95 7.98 10.23
N GLN A 64 -13.20 9.07 10.23
CA GLN A 64 -13.05 9.97 9.07
C GLN A 64 -11.97 9.55 8.09
N ASN A 65 -11.16 8.54 8.44
CA ASN A 65 -10.24 7.96 7.47
C ASN A 65 -11.03 7.30 6.33
N ILE A 66 -10.60 7.57 5.11
CA ILE A 66 -11.20 7.01 3.89
C ILE A 66 -10.21 6.03 3.29
N PHE A 67 -10.58 4.76 3.28
CA PHE A 67 -9.90 3.74 2.47
C PHE A 67 -10.59 3.64 1.12
N SER A 68 -9.82 3.65 0.06
CA SER A 68 -10.30 3.50 -1.31
C SER A 68 -9.52 2.42 -2.02
N VAL A 69 -10.22 1.58 -2.77
CA VAL A 69 -9.62 0.57 -3.65
C VAL A 69 -9.82 1.03 -5.08
N MET A 70 -8.75 1.00 -5.87
CA MET A 70 -8.80 1.29 -7.29
C MET A 70 -8.14 0.16 -8.07
N GLU A 71 -8.82 -0.28 -9.11
CA GLU A 71 -8.33 -1.26 -10.07
C GLU A 71 -7.65 -0.56 -11.24
N GLU A 72 -6.72 -1.27 -11.89
CA GLU A 72 -6.10 -0.84 -13.14
C GLU A 72 -5.44 0.55 -13.06
N VAL A 73 -4.68 0.80 -11.99
CA VAL A 73 -4.08 2.11 -11.70
C VAL A 73 -2.83 2.33 -12.55
N TRP A 74 -2.80 3.41 -13.29
CA TRP A 74 -1.64 3.82 -14.08
C TRP A 74 -0.55 4.43 -13.19
N ALA A 75 0.58 3.75 -13.07
CA ALA A 75 1.78 4.26 -12.42
C ALA A 75 2.59 5.19 -13.36
N SER A 76 2.45 4.97 -14.65
CA SER A 76 2.98 5.81 -15.75
C SER A 76 2.19 5.51 -17.03
N ASP A 77 2.50 6.19 -18.13
CA ASP A 77 1.86 5.95 -19.44
C ASP A 77 2.03 4.52 -19.97
N LYS A 78 2.91 3.73 -19.35
CA LYS A 78 3.28 2.38 -19.80
C LYS A 78 3.09 1.31 -18.72
N GLU A 79 2.82 1.72 -17.47
CA GLU A 79 2.79 0.81 -16.33
C GLU A 79 1.44 0.90 -15.64
N ARG A 80 0.73 -0.19 -15.62
CA ARG A 80 -0.58 -0.32 -14.98
C ARG A 80 -0.53 -1.44 -13.94
N ILE A 81 -0.92 -1.12 -12.71
CA ILE A 81 -0.98 -2.05 -11.59
C ILE A 81 -2.42 -2.52 -11.39
N ASP A 82 -2.60 -3.80 -11.06
CA ASP A 82 -3.93 -4.40 -11.02
C ASP A 82 -4.82 -3.78 -9.94
N VAL A 83 -4.30 -3.62 -8.71
CA VAL A 83 -5.05 -3.00 -7.60
C VAL A 83 -4.14 -2.11 -6.76
N VAL A 84 -4.65 -0.96 -6.35
CA VAL A 84 -4.00 -0.06 -5.39
C VAL A 84 -4.99 0.33 -4.31
N ILE A 85 -4.54 0.27 -3.05
CA ILE A 85 -5.29 0.75 -1.89
C ILE A 85 -4.73 2.10 -1.46
N PHE A 86 -5.65 3.03 -1.25
CA PHE A 86 -5.36 4.38 -0.81
C PHE A 86 -5.93 4.62 0.60
N LEU A 87 -5.19 5.38 1.39
CA LEU A 87 -5.65 5.96 2.65
C LEU A 87 -5.69 7.48 2.48
N ASN A 88 -6.87 8.07 2.61
CA ASN A 88 -7.10 9.51 2.45
C ASN A 88 -6.47 10.07 1.15
N GLY A 89 -6.55 9.30 0.06
CA GLY A 89 -5.99 9.65 -1.26
C GLY A 89 -4.50 9.37 -1.45
N LEU A 90 -3.80 8.83 -0.43
CA LEU A 90 -2.40 8.44 -0.52
C LEU A 90 -2.27 6.94 -0.77
N ALA A 91 -1.57 6.54 -1.82
CA ALA A 91 -1.35 5.13 -2.15
C ALA A 91 -0.50 4.46 -1.07
N ILE A 92 -1.03 3.42 -0.42
CA ILE A 92 -0.36 2.71 0.67
C ILE A 92 0.03 1.28 0.32
N MET A 93 -0.76 0.61 -0.53
CA MET A 93 -0.51 -0.77 -0.95
C MET A 93 -0.77 -0.93 -2.43
N SER A 94 -0.01 -1.78 -3.10
CA SER A 94 -0.26 -2.21 -4.48
C SER A 94 -0.26 -3.72 -4.58
N PHE A 95 -1.01 -4.23 -5.54
CA PHE A 95 -1.17 -5.67 -5.78
C PHE A 95 -1.01 -5.97 -7.26
N GLU A 96 -0.20 -6.96 -7.56
CA GLU A 96 -0.12 -7.62 -8.86
C GLU A 96 -0.74 -9.00 -8.70
N LEU A 97 -1.83 -9.25 -9.41
CA LEU A 97 -2.68 -10.42 -9.24
C LEU A 97 -2.48 -11.39 -10.42
N LYS A 98 -2.36 -12.67 -10.13
CA LYS A 98 -2.25 -13.71 -11.15
C LYS A 98 -3.30 -14.79 -10.91
N CYS A 99 -3.70 -15.47 -12.00
CA CYS A 99 -4.70 -16.52 -11.96
C CYS A 99 -4.09 -17.84 -12.40
N ASN A 100 -4.03 -18.80 -11.48
CA ASN A 100 -3.48 -20.12 -11.73
C ASN A 100 -4.25 -20.86 -12.85
N ALA A 101 -5.56 -20.61 -12.98
CA ALA A 101 -6.37 -21.18 -14.07
C ALA A 101 -5.95 -20.65 -15.46
N ALA A 102 -5.30 -19.50 -15.53
CA ALA A 102 -4.72 -18.94 -16.76
C ALA A 102 -3.24 -19.37 -16.96
N GLY A 103 -2.72 -20.28 -16.13
CA GLY A 103 -1.35 -20.73 -16.18
C GLY A 103 -0.35 -19.72 -15.63
N GLN A 104 -0.78 -18.73 -14.87
CA GLN A 104 0.05 -17.72 -14.23
C GLN A 104 0.06 -17.91 -12.70
N SER A 105 1.16 -17.53 -12.06
CA SER A 105 1.35 -17.66 -10.62
C SER A 105 1.91 -16.38 -9.99
N TYR A 106 2.03 -16.34 -8.67
CA TYR A 106 2.72 -15.28 -7.96
C TYR A 106 4.15 -15.02 -8.48
N GLN A 107 4.80 -16.03 -9.05
CA GLN A 107 6.14 -15.89 -9.64
C GLN A 107 6.13 -14.96 -10.86
N ASP A 108 5.07 -15.00 -11.66
CA ASP A 108 4.87 -14.08 -12.78
C ASP A 108 4.61 -12.66 -12.27
N ALA A 109 3.88 -12.53 -11.16
CA ALA A 109 3.69 -11.23 -10.51
C ALA A 109 5.02 -10.66 -9.97
N ILE A 110 5.85 -11.49 -9.33
CA ILE A 110 7.20 -11.11 -8.88
C ILE A 110 8.07 -10.70 -10.08
N TYR A 111 8.04 -11.49 -11.15
CA TYR A 111 8.77 -11.18 -12.37
C TYR A 111 8.35 -9.81 -12.93
N GLN A 112 7.07 -9.54 -12.99
CA GLN A 112 6.51 -8.28 -13.48
C GLN A 112 6.95 -7.09 -12.62
N PHE A 113 6.96 -7.22 -11.29
CA PHE A 113 7.53 -6.18 -10.41
C PHE A 113 9.02 -5.94 -10.66
N ARG A 114 9.79 -6.97 -10.98
CA ARG A 114 11.23 -6.86 -11.23
C ARG A 114 11.58 -6.27 -12.59
N THR A 115 10.75 -6.52 -13.60
CA THR A 115 11.05 -6.16 -15.01
C THR A 115 10.28 -4.96 -15.51
N ASP A 116 8.99 -4.89 -15.18
CA ASP A 116 8.05 -4.00 -15.85
C ASP A 116 7.65 -2.81 -14.95
N ARG A 117 8.02 -2.82 -13.66
CA ARG A 117 7.71 -1.73 -12.72
C ARG A 117 8.94 -0.89 -12.45
N ASN A 118 8.84 0.40 -12.77
CA ASN A 118 9.94 1.33 -12.55
C ASN A 118 9.93 1.86 -11.10
N PRO A 119 10.95 1.54 -10.28
CA PRO A 119 11.02 1.97 -8.88
C PRO A 119 11.15 3.49 -8.70
N LYS A 120 11.34 4.25 -9.78
CA LYS A 120 11.43 5.72 -9.76
C LYS A 120 10.09 6.41 -9.99
N THR A 121 9.06 5.70 -10.43
CA THR A 121 7.71 6.28 -10.57
C THR A 121 7.18 6.73 -9.22
N ARG A 122 6.25 7.68 -9.22
CA ARG A 122 5.65 8.20 -7.99
C ARG A 122 5.04 7.09 -7.14
N LEU A 123 4.39 6.11 -7.78
CA LEU A 123 3.70 5.01 -7.09
C LEU A 123 4.68 4.09 -6.35
N PHE A 124 5.86 3.81 -6.93
CA PHE A 124 6.80 2.81 -6.42
C PHE A 124 8.04 3.39 -5.75
N ARG A 125 8.18 4.72 -5.72
CA ARG A 125 9.35 5.36 -5.13
C ARG A 125 9.50 4.97 -3.65
N PHE A 126 10.63 4.36 -3.32
CA PHE A 126 10.92 3.95 -1.95
C PHE A 126 10.74 5.10 -0.96
N LYS A 127 10.07 4.84 0.14
CA LYS A 127 9.66 5.77 1.20
C LYS A 127 8.58 6.79 0.81
N ALA A 128 8.31 7.04 -0.46
CA ALA A 128 7.41 8.10 -0.92
C ALA A 128 6.17 7.58 -1.65
N GLY A 129 6.25 6.40 -2.24
CA GLY A 129 5.15 5.68 -2.88
C GLY A 129 4.49 4.67 -1.93
N THR A 130 3.97 3.60 -2.50
CA THR A 130 3.35 2.50 -1.74
C THR A 130 4.30 1.95 -0.68
N LEU A 131 3.75 1.70 0.52
CA LEU A 131 4.51 1.16 1.66
C LEU A 131 4.83 -0.31 1.47
N VAL A 132 3.93 -1.04 0.81
CA VAL A 132 4.07 -2.45 0.51
C VAL A 132 3.49 -2.77 -0.86
N ASN A 133 4.14 -3.69 -1.56
CA ASN A 133 3.72 -4.19 -2.87
C ASN A 133 3.57 -5.71 -2.77
N PHE A 134 2.40 -6.22 -3.12
CA PHE A 134 2.05 -7.63 -3.04
C PHE A 134 2.03 -8.27 -4.42
N ALA A 135 2.75 -9.38 -4.55
CA ALA A 135 2.69 -10.29 -5.69
C ALA A 135 1.92 -11.54 -5.23
N MET A 136 0.77 -11.83 -5.84
CA MET A 136 -0.06 -12.91 -5.37
C MET A 136 -0.84 -13.61 -6.48
N ASP A 137 -1.20 -14.84 -6.20
CA ASP A 137 -2.19 -15.62 -6.93
C ASP A 137 -3.31 -16.10 -5.98
N LEU A 138 -4.06 -17.12 -6.34
CA LEU A 138 -5.16 -17.64 -5.52
C LEU A 138 -4.69 -18.52 -4.35
N GLU A 139 -3.41 -18.85 -4.30
CA GLU A 139 -2.83 -19.80 -3.34
C GLU A 139 -1.76 -19.17 -2.45
N GLU A 140 -0.93 -18.27 -3.00
CA GLU A 140 0.23 -17.70 -2.29
C GLU A 140 0.34 -16.19 -2.43
N VAL A 141 0.92 -15.57 -1.39
CA VAL A 141 1.18 -14.12 -1.30
C VAL A 141 2.63 -13.87 -0.95
N TYR A 142 3.26 -12.97 -1.70
CA TYR A 142 4.60 -12.46 -1.44
C TYR A 142 4.58 -10.94 -1.40
N MET A 143 5.42 -10.34 -0.57
CA MET A 143 5.47 -8.89 -0.43
C MET A 143 6.88 -8.32 -0.53
N THR A 144 6.95 -7.06 -0.93
CA THR A 144 8.17 -6.24 -0.82
C THR A 144 7.80 -4.83 -0.38
N THR A 145 8.70 -4.18 0.37
CA THR A 145 8.57 -2.77 0.76
C THR A 145 9.46 -1.85 -0.08
N LYS A 146 10.29 -2.42 -0.98
CA LYS A 146 11.19 -1.67 -1.85
C LYS A 146 11.36 -2.37 -3.17
N LEU A 147 11.02 -1.70 -4.25
CA LEU A 147 11.41 -2.15 -5.60
C LEU A 147 12.85 -1.72 -5.89
N ASP A 148 13.63 -2.64 -6.50
CA ASP A 148 15.04 -2.44 -6.87
C ASP A 148 15.36 -3.16 -8.22
N GLY A 149 14.39 -3.13 -9.15
CA GLY A 149 14.47 -3.87 -10.40
C GLY A 149 14.68 -5.36 -10.16
N GLN A 150 15.61 -5.97 -10.86
CA GLN A 150 15.94 -7.40 -10.72
C GLN A 150 16.41 -7.80 -9.31
N ALA A 151 16.97 -6.87 -8.54
CA ALA A 151 17.42 -7.09 -7.17
C ALA A 151 16.28 -7.01 -6.13
N THR A 152 15.05 -6.76 -6.55
CA THR A 152 13.90 -6.70 -5.64
C THR A 152 13.76 -8.02 -4.89
N PHE A 153 13.79 -7.94 -3.56
CA PHE A 153 13.61 -9.09 -2.69
C PHE A 153 12.16 -9.17 -2.22
N PHE A 154 11.55 -10.34 -2.36
CA PHE A 154 10.21 -10.64 -1.89
C PHE A 154 10.24 -11.59 -0.71
N LEU A 155 9.44 -11.30 0.31
CA LEU A 155 9.21 -12.13 1.48
C LEU A 155 7.87 -12.85 1.34
N PRO A 156 7.75 -14.12 1.72
CA PRO A 156 6.45 -14.77 1.84
C PRO A 156 5.60 -14.04 2.88
N PHE A 157 4.34 -13.83 2.55
CA PHE A 157 3.33 -13.24 3.43
C PHE A 157 2.18 -14.22 3.67
N ASN A 158 2.49 -15.51 3.62
CA ASN A 158 1.54 -16.60 3.78
C ASN A 158 1.24 -16.89 5.26
N MET A 159 0.06 -17.46 5.54
CA MET A 159 -0.35 -17.89 6.89
C MET A 159 0.46 -19.08 7.40
N GLY A 160 1.00 -19.90 6.49
CA GLY A 160 1.67 -21.16 6.79
C GLY A 160 0.73 -22.36 6.85
N ASN A 161 1.28 -23.53 6.53
CA ASN A 161 0.53 -24.79 6.42
C ASN A 161 0.67 -25.72 7.65
N GLY A 162 0.93 -25.19 8.85
CA GLY A 162 0.98 -26.01 10.05
C GLY A 162 2.33 -25.98 10.77
N HIS A 163 2.91 -27.17 11.09
CA HIS A 163 4.03 -27.29 12.00
C HIS A 163 5.28 -27.90 11.33
N GLY A 164 6.44 -27.73 11.99
CA GLY A 164 7.70 -28.31 11.54
C GLY A 164 8.33 -27.56 10.36
N VAL A 165 8.95 -28.28 9.45
CA VAL A 165 9.70 -27.72 8.31
C VAL A 165 8.83 -26.99 7.29
N THR A 166 7.52 -27.21 7.30
CA THR A 166 6.53 -26.56 6.45
C THR A 166 5.80 -25.40 7.14
N ALA A 167 6.12 -25.14 8.42
CA ALA A 167 5.56 -24.00 9.14
C ALA A 167 5.92 -22.69 8.41
N GLY A 168 4.92 -21.87 8.10
CA GLY A 168 5.10 -20.63 7.35
C GLY A 168 5.18 -20.76 5.83
N ALA A 169 5.20 -21.97 5.28
CA ALA A 169 5.17 -22.19 3.84
C ALA A 169 3.73 -22.30 3.32
N GLY A 170 3.40 -21.53 2.28
CA GLY A 170 2.10 -21.54 1.64
C GLY A 170 0.94 -21.15 2.56
N ASN A 171 -0.27 -21.44 2.13
CA ASN A 171 -1.50 -21.18 2.86
C ASN A 171 -2.35 -22.46 3.00
N PRO A 172 -3.17 -22.57 4.05
CA PRO A 172 -4.08 -23.70 4.17
C PRO A 172 -5.13 -23.66 3.05
N ALA A 173 -5.45 -24.84 2.51
CA ALA A 173 -6.55 -24.98 1.58
C ALA A 173 -7.89 -24.90 2.32
N PHE A 174 -8.80 -24.08 1.81
CA PHE A 174 -10.18 -23.96 2.31
C PHE A 174 -11.15 -24.59 1.31
N LYS A 175 -12.27 -25.10 1.81
CA LYS A 175 -13.28 -25.75 0.99
C LYS A 175 -14.13 -24.72 0.20
N ASP A 176 -14.42 -23.59 0.82
CA ASP A 176 -15.43 -22.64 0.35
C ASP A 176 -14.85 -21.25 0.02
N LYS A 177 -13.50 -21.08 0.11
CA LYS A 177 -12.82 -19.82 -0.21
C LYS A 177 -11.40 -20.05 -0.70
N TYR A 178 -10.81 -19.05 -1.33
CA TYR A 178 -9.42 -19.12 -1.75
C TYR A 178 -8.47 -19.09 -0.56
N SER A 179 -7.31 -19.73 -0.70
CA SER A 179 -6.28 -19.83 0.33
C SER A 179 -5.77 -18.44 0.78
N VAL A 180 -5.85 -17.45 -0.09
CA VAL A 180 -5.43 -16.06 0.16
C VAL A 180 -6.55 -15.15 0.66
N SER A 181 -7.76 -15.67 0.96
CA SER A 181 -8.91 -14.84 1.39
C SER A 181 -8.64 -14.04 2.67
N TYR A 182 -7.73 -14.51 3.53
CA TYR A 182 -7.31 -13.79 4.74
C TYR A 182 -6.76 -12.39 4.45
N MET A 183 -6.23 -12.15 3.26
CA MET A 183 -5.76 -10.82 2.85
C MET A 183 -6.87 -9.78 2.92
N TRP A 184 -8.11 -10.17 2.60
CA TRP A 184 -9.29 -9.30 2.59
C TRP A 184 -10.10 -9.37 3.87
N GLU A 185 -10.06 -10.50 4.56
CA GLU A 185 -10.86 -10.75 5.76
C GLU A 185 -10.14 -10.27 7.03
N ASP A 186 -8.82 -10.42 7.11
CA ASP A 186 -8.05 -10.22 8.33
C ASP A 186 -7.01 -9.09 8.25
N ILE A 187 -6.54 -8.75 7.03
CA ILE A 187 -5.45 -7.76 6.84
C ILE A 187 -5.99 -6.43 6.35
N LEU A 188 -6.94 -6.41 5.43
CA LEU A 188 -7.52 -5.21 4.82
C LEU A 188 -8.89 -4.87 5.40
#